data_ad3bc84d74f805bbf0af85c09ef36161
#
_entry.id   ad3bc84d74f805bbf0af85c09ef36161
#
_cell.length_a   1.000
_cell.length_b   1.000
_cell.length_c   1.000
_cell.angle_alpha   90.00
_cell.angle_beta   90.00
_cell.angle_gamma   90.00
#
_symmetry.space_group_name_H-M   'P 1'
#
loop_
_entity.id
_entity.type
_entity.pdbx_description
1 polymer ?
#
loop_
_entity_poly.entity_id
_entity_poly.type
_entity_poly.pdbx_seq_one_letter_code
_entity_poly.pdbx_strand_id
1 'polypeptide(L)'
;PFDFSTERQMMIVDLWTSVPAATTIDYGDGTSVSVPAGAQPQTIATLQARQTKIICRVGLGGMRTTDPDAERFPEASRQVIDPKMPSDEFLLDLADPEPWQDAAFARIDLAAQIGCDGIEPYRIDHFGLDTALSLDDQIAWYARVALEAHDRDLSVGMRNGLEIYQSQAPSFDWAIIERCAEDNVCDQVRPVLQLRKAVFALDFNTSFFGDTQDPTLLCNRHDTAGIEDGIVKNVELSSAFLMQCP
;
A
#
# COMPACT_ATOMS: atom_id res chain seq x y z
N PRO A 1 4.39 -16.26 -6.87
CA PRO A 1 3.84 -17.04 -5.76
C PRO A 1 4.45 -16.54 -4.44
N PHE A 2 3.62 -16.43 -3.39
CA PHE A 2 4.10 -16.06 -2.06
C PHE A 2 4.98 -17.17 -1.48
N ASP A 3 6.05 -16.77 -0.78
CA ASP A 3 6.89 -17.70 -0.03
C ASP A 3 6.32 -17.87 1.38
N PHE A 4 5.75 -19.03 1.65
CA PHE A 4 5.22 -19.40 2.96
C PHE A 4 6.21 -20.22 3.80
N SER A 5 7.48 -20.36 3.40
CA SER A 5 8.46 -21.16 4.13
C SER A 5 8.87 -20.54 5.48
N THR A 6 8.71 -19.24 5.64
CA THR A 6 9.07 -18.49 6.85
C THR A 6 7.81 -18.00 7.57
N GLU A 7 7.81 -18.08 8.92
CA GLU A 7 6.76 -17.43 9.71
C GLU A 7 6.88 -15.91 9.59
N ARG A 8 5.75 -15.27 9.40
CA ARG A 8 5.63 -13.81 9.32
C ARG A 8 4.50 -13.36 10.23
N GLN A 9 4.73 -12.28 10.98
CA GLN A 9 3.68 -11.68 11.81
C GLN A 9 2.68 -10.90 10.94
N MET A 10 3.14 -10.28 9.86
CA MET A 10 2.33 -9.52 8.92
C MET A 10 2.74 -9.83 7.47
N MET A 11 1.79 -9.87 6.57
CA MET A 11 2.03 -10.02 5.13
C MET A 11 1.11 -9.11 4.33
N ILE A 12 1.71 -8.39 3.39
CA ILE A 12 0.96 -7.59 2.42
C ILE A 12 0.68 -8.44 1.20
N VAL A 13 -0.57 -8.48 0.80
CA VAL A 13 -1.06 -9.24 -0.36
C VAL A 13 -1.84 -8.31 -1.30
N ASP A 14 -1.77 -8.57 -2.58
CA ASP A 14 -2.59 -7.82 -3.54
C ASP A 14 -4.05 -8.24 -3.43
N LEU A 15 -4.97 -7.25 -3.40
CA LEU A 15 -6.39 -7.47 -3.22
C LEU A 15 -6.94 -8.46 -4.26
N TRP A 16 -6.75 -8.15 -5.54
CA TRP A 16 -7.38 -8.89 -6.63
C TRP A 16 -6.84 -10.31 -6.78
N THR A 17 -5.54 -10.49 -6.57
CA THR A 17 -4.93 -11.84 -6.67
C THR A 17 -5.32 -12.75 -5.50
N SER A 18 -5.78 -12.18 -4.38
CA SER A 18 -6.06 -12.90 -3.15
C SER A 18 -7.55 -13.18 -2.90
N VAL A 19 -8.45 -12.72 -3.79
CA VAL A 19 -9.90 -13.02 -3.69
C VAL A 19 -10.11 -14.54 -3.64
N PRO A 20 -10.69 -15.10 -2.55
CA PRO A 20 -10.70 -16.56 -2.33
C PRO A 20 -11.70 -17.29 -3.22
N ALA A 21 -12.80 -16.64 -3.61
CA ALA A 21 -13.83 -17.19 -4.49
C ALA A 21 -14.50 -16.05 -5.27
N ALA A 22 -15.11 -16.39 -6.39
CA ALA A 22 -15.88 -15.40 -7.14
C ALA A 22 -16.93 -14.73 -6.23
N THR A 23 -16.98 -13.42 -6.28
CA THR A 23 -17.84 -12.58 -5.45
C THR A 23 -18.39 -11.40 -6.25
N THR A 24 -19.09 -10.51 -5.59
CA THR A 24 -19.67 -9.31 -6.21
C THR A 24 -19.36 -8.10 -5.33
N ILE A 25 -18.94 -7.01 -5.95
CA ILE A 25 -18.90 -5.70 -5.32
C ILE A 25 -20.23 -5.00 -5.61
N ASP A 26 -20.93 -4.59 -4.56
CA ASP A 26 -22.14 -3.77 -4.64
C ASP A 26 -21.74 -2.31 -4.33
N TYR A 27 -22.15 -1.38 -5.18
CA TYR A 27 -21.82 0.04 -5.02
C TYR A 27 -22.91 0.85 -4.32
N GLY A 28 -24.00 0.21 -3.89
CA GLY A 28 -25.11 0.87 -3.19
C GLY A 28 -26.02 1.74 -4.08
N ASP A 29 -25.64 1.97 -5.33
CA ASP A 29 -26.40 2.71 -6.34
C ASP A 29 -27.32 1.82 -7.20
N GLY A 30 -27.45 0.55 -6.83
CA GLY A 30 -28.16 -0.49 -7.56
C GLY A 30 -27.34 -1.16 -8.66
N THR A 31 -26.07 -0.81 -8.79
CA THR A 31 -25.12 -1.46 -9.69
C THR A 31 -24.14 -2.36 -8.93
N SER A 32 -23.62 -3.34 -9.61
CA SER A 32 -22.63 -4.25 -9.05
C SER A 32 -21.66 -4.76 -10.10
N VAL A 33 -20.47 -5.20 -9.66
CA VAL A 33 -19.44 -5.81 -10.52
C VAL A 33 -19.12 -7.19 -10.01
N SER A 34 -19.07 -8.15 -10.91
CA SER A 34 -18.63 -9.51 -10.63
C SER A 34 -17.11 -9.56 -10.55
N VAL A 35 -16.57 -10.04 -9.45
CA VAL A 35 -15.14 -10.22 -9.21
C VAL A 35 -14.81 -11.70 -9.24
N PRO A 36 -13.96 -12.16 -10.15
CA PRO A 36 -13.54 -13.58 -10.20
C PRO A 36 -12.67 -13.93 -8.99
N ALA A 37 -12.53 -15.22 -8.73
CA ALA A 37 -11.49 -15.68 -7.81
C ALA A 37 -10.11 -15.23 -8.31
N GLY A 38 -9.27 -14.81 -7.40
CA GLY A 38 -7.92 -14.33 -7.70
C GLY A 38 -6.99 -15.47 -8.15
N ALA A 39 -5.83 -15.10 -8.67
CA ALA A 39 -4.82 -16.07 -9.12
C ALA A 39 -4.23 -16.90 -7.96
N GLN A 40 -4.38 -16.44 -6.72
CA GLN A 40 -3.88 -17.09 -5.50
C GLN A 40 -4.97 -17.18 -4.42
N PRO A 41 -6.09 -17.89 -4.70
CA PRO A 41 -7.30 -17.86 -3.88
C PRO A 41 -7.12 -18.48 -2.48
N GLN A 42 -6.07 -19.28 -2.26
CA GLN A 42 -5.78 -19.90 -0.96
C GLN A 42 -4.96 -19.02 -0.02
N THR A 43 -4.51 -17.85 -0.47
CA THR A 43 -3.61 -16.97 0.30
C THR A 43 -4.20 -16.57 1.64
N ILE A 44 -5.42 -16.04 1.64
CA ILE A 44 -6.09 -15.58 2.87
C ILE A 44 -6.22 -16.72 3.89
N ALA A 45 -6.80 -17.85 3.48
CA ALA A 45 -6.97 -18.99 4.38
C ALA A 45 -5.64 -19.55 4.91
N THR A 46 -4.61 -19.57 4.07
CA THR A 46 -3.26 -20.02 4.47
C THR A 46 -2.64 -19.12 5.52
N LEU A 47 -2.75 -17.80 5.36
CA LEU A 47 -2.22 -16.82 6.30
C LEU A 47 -3.01 -16.82 7.62
N GLN A 48 -4.33 -16.91 7.56
CA GLN A 48 -5.19 -17.04 8.75
C GLN A 48 -4.83 -18.27 9.58
N ALA A 49 -4.63 -19.42 8.94
CA ALA A 49 -4.20 -20.65 9.61
C ALA A 49 -2.84 -20.53 10.32
N ARG A 50 -2.02 -19.57 9.93
CA ARG A 50 -0.71 -19.25 10.53
C ARG A 50 -0.76 -18.10 11.53
N GLN A 51 -1.94 -17.54 11.77
CA GLN A 51 -2.11 -16.35 12.61
C GLN A 51 -1.29 -15.14 12.14
N THR A 52 -0.97 -15.08 10.83
CA THR A 52 -0.30 -13.95 10.20
C THR A 52 -1.32 -12.85 9.95
N LYS A 53 -0.99 -11.61 10.31
CA LYS A 53 -1.81 -10.45 9.97
C LYS A 53 -1.82 -10.19 8.48
N ILE A 54 -2.99 -10.04 7.90
CA ILE A 54 -3.19 -9.94 6.46
C ILE A 54 -3.51 -8.49 6.11
N ILE A 55 -2.60 -7.86 5.38
CA ILE A 55 -2.78 -6.50 4.87
C ILE A 55 -3.06 -6.60 3.39
N CYS A 56 -4.22 -6.15 2.97
CA CYS A 56 -4.56 -6.10 1.55
C CYS A 56 -4.08 -4.79 0.93
N ARG A 57 -3.27 -4.88 -0.12
CA ARG A 57 -2.92 -3.73 -0.94
C ARG A 57 -4.12 -3.38 -1.82
N VAL A 58 -4.63 -2.18 -1.65
CA VAL A 58 -5.86 -1.70 -2.31
C VAL A 58 -5.55 -0.45 -3.12
N GLY A 59 -5.89 -0.45 -4.41
CA GLY A 59 -5.74 0.71 -5.28
C GLY A 59 -6.75 1.80 -4.90
N LEU A 60 -6.30 2.80 -4.15
CA LEU A 60 -7.11 3.92 -3.64
C LEU A 60 -6.68 5.29 -4.17
N GLY A 61 -5.59 5.35 -4.91
CA GLY A 61 -5.14 6.52 -5.67
C GLY A 61 -4.65 6.12 -7.05
N GLY A 62 -4.78 4.83 -7.40
CA GLY A 62 -4.44 4.29 -8.70
C GLY A 62 -5.31 3.10 -9.06
N MET A 63 -5.39 2.81 -10.34
CA MET A 63 -6.13 1.69 -10.88
C MET A 63 -5.43 1.10 -12.10
N ARG A 64 -5.79 -0.12 -12.45
CA ARG A 64 -5.39 -0.74 -13.72
C ARG A 64 -6.61 -0.99 -14.58
N THR A 65 -6.44 -0.90 -15.89
CA THR A 65 -7.53 -1.25 -16.83
C THR A 65 -7.92 -2.73 -16.77
N THR A 66 -7.06 -3.55 -16.16
CA THR A 66 -7.29 -4.99 -15.93
C THR A 66 -8.00 -5.28 -14.60
N ASP A 67 -8.20 -4.28 -13.74
CA ASP A 67 -8.96 -4.45 -12.49
C ASP A 67 -10.42 -4.82 -12.81
N PRO A 68 -11.04 -5.74 -12.06
CA PRO A 68 -12.42 -6.18 -12.33
C PRO A 68 -13.45 -5.06 -12.36
N ASP A 69 -13.19 -3.97 -11.63
CA ASP A 69 -14.05 -2.80 -11.48
C ASP A 69 -13.56 -1.57 -12.27
N ALA A 70 -12.62 -1.74 -13.19
CA ALA A 70 -11.98 -0.65 -13.93
C ALA A 70 -12.98 0.33 -14.58
N GLU A 71 -14.12 -0.16 -15.04
CA GLU A 71 -15.18 0.65 -15.67
C GLU A 71 -15.86 1.63 -14.70
N ARG A 72 -15.69 1.43 -13.38
CA ARG A 72 -16.23 2.32 -12.35
C ARG A 72 -15.39 3.59 -12.14
N PHE A 73 -14.20 3.64 -12.72
CA PHE A 73 -13.31 4.80 -12.67
C PHE A 73 -13.38 5.55 -13.99
N PRO A 74 -13.99 6.75 -14.03
CA PRO A 74 -14.16 7.52 -15.26
C PRO A 74 -12.82 7.84 -15.93
N GLU A 75 -12.78 7.82 -17.26
CA GLU A 75 -11.57 8.14 -18.01
C GLU A 75 -11.03 9.55 -17.69
N ALA A 76 -11.93 10.50 -17.44
CA ALA A 76 -11.57 11.87 -17.06
C ALA A 76 -10.82 11.97 -15.72
N SER A 77 -10.97 10.98 -14.82
CA SER A 77 -10.28 10.93 -13.53
C SER A 77 -8.94 10.18 -13.60
N ARG A 78 -8.55 9.66 -14.77
CA ARG A 78 -7.33 8.87 -14.96
C ARG A 78 -6.20 9.75 -15.47
N GLN A 79 -5.06 9.65 -14.82
CA GLN A 79 -3.87 10.44 -15.14
C GLN A 79 -2.67 9.52 -15.43
N VAL A 80 -1.85 9.91 -16.41
CA VAL A 80 -0.54 9.31 -16.69
C VAL A 80 0.51 10.36 -16.38
N ILE A 81 1.09 10.28 -15.21
CA ILE A 81 2.06 11.29 -14.72
C ILE A 81 3.50 10.85 -15.02
N ASP A 82 3.80 9.57 -14.87
CA ASP A 82 5.13 9.01 -15.16
C ASP A 82 5.06 8.10 -16.40
N PRO A 83 5.77 8.44 -17.49
CA PRO A 83 5.81 7.60 -18.70
C PRO A 83 6.47 6.23 -18.48
N LYS A 84 7.09 6.00 -17.33
CA LYS A 84 7.62 4.68 -16.93
C LYS A 84 6.60 3.79 -16.24
N MET A 85 5.43 4.30 -15.92
CA MET A 85 4.33 3.47 -15.41
C MET A 85 3.93 2.40 -16.44
N PRO A 86 3.49 1.22 -15.98
CA PRO A 86 2.85 0.24 -16.88
C PRO A 86 1.74 0.89 -17.69
N SER A 87 1.60 0.53 -18.95
CA SER A 87 0.64 1.15 -19.87
C SER A 87 -0.83 0.89 -19.51
N ASP A 88 -1.09 -0.05 -18.62
CA ASP A 88 -2.41 -0.41 -18.07
C ASP A 88 -2.69 0.21 -16.71
N GLU A 89 -1.73 0.96 -16.14
CA GLU A 89 -1.83 1.58 -14.82
C GLU A 89 -2.05 3.09 -14.95
N PHE A 90 -2.97 3.62 -14.16
CA PHE A 90 -3.30 5.04 -14.10
C PHE A 90 -3.32 5.51 -12.65
N LEU A 91 -2.89 6.74 -12.42
CA LEU A 91 -3.18 7.46 -11.18
C LEU A 91 -4.59 8.05 -11.26
N LEU A 92 -5.20 8.26 -10.10
CA LEU A 92 -6.51 8.87 -9.99
C LEU A 92 -6.37 10.33 -9.54
N ASP A 93 -7.26 11.19 -9.98
CA ASP A 93 -7.26 12.60 -9.58
C ASP A 93 -7.72 12.72 -8.12
N LEU A 94 -6.76 12.89 -7.20
CA LEU A 94 -7.04 13.02 -5.76
C LEU A 94 -7.61 14.41 -5.40
N ALA A 95 -7.52 15.39 -6.29
CA ALA A 95 -8.13 16.73 -6.08
C ALA A 95 -9.64 16.70 -6.34
N ASP A 96 -10.11 15.76 -7.20
CA ASP A 96 -11.54 15.56 -7.49
C ASP A 96 -11.91 14.07 -7.35
N PRO A 97 -12.01 13.52 -6.13
CA PRO A 97 -12.31 12.10 -5.92
C PRO A 97 -13.79 11.76 -6.07
N GLU A 98 -14.72 12.74 -6.06
CA GLU A 98 -16.15 12.52 -6.04
C GLU A 98 -16.65 11.58 -7.16
N PRO A 99 -16.15 11.66 -8.41
CA PRO A 99 -16.62 10.80 -9.48
C PRO A 99 -16.28 9.31 -9.34
N TRP A 100 -15.32 8.95 -8.48
CA TRP A 100 -14.79 7.57 -8.37
C TRP A 100 -14.59 7.06 -6.93
N GLN A 101 -14.74 7.91 -5.92
CA GLN A 101 -14.48 7.54 -4.53
C GLN A 101 -15.31 6.35 -4.04
N ASP A 102 -16.60 6.26 -4.46
CA ASP A 102 -17.47 5.16 -4.04
C ASP A 102 -16.96 3.81 -4.57
N ALA A 103 -16.38 3.80 -5.77
CA ALA A 103 -15.72 2.62 -6.31
C ALA A 103 -14.45 2.26 -5.51
N ALA A 104 -13.67 3.25 -5.09
CA ALA A 104 -12.50 3.03 -4.24
C ALA A 104 -12.91 2.48 -2.86
N PHE A 105 -13.97 3.02 -2.24
CA PHE A 105 -14.45 2.55 -0.93
C PHE A 105 -15.05 1.14 -1.00
N ALA A 106 -15.72 0.80 -2.10
CA ALA A 106 -16.21 -0.56 -2.33
C ALA A 106 -15.06 -1.59 -2.42
N ARG A 107 -13.84 -1.19 -2.82
CA ARG A 107 -12.64 -2.04 -2.72
C ARG A 107 -12.23 -2.28 -1.26
N ILE A 108 -12.44 -1.29 -0.36
CA ILE A 108 -12.20 -1.46 1.08
C ILE A 108 -13.23 -2.43 1.66
N ASP A 109 -14.50 -2.33 1.25
CA ASP A 109 -15.54 -3.31 1.61
C ASP A 109 -15.14 -4.73 1.20
N LEU A 110 -14.63 -4.91 -0.01
CA LEU A 110 -14.14 -6.20 -0.48
C LEU A 110 -12.97 -6.70 0.37
N ALA A 111 -12.02 -5.84 0.75
CA ALA A 111 -10.90 -6.24 1.60
C ALA A 111 -11.38 -6.75 2.97
N ALA A 112 -12.33 -6.08 3.60
CA ALA A 112 -12.97 -6.55 4.83
C ALA A 112 -13.71 -7.88 4.61
N GLN A 113 -14.49 -7.99 3.55
CA GLN A 113 -15.28 -9.17 3.22
C GLN A 113 -14.42 -10.41 3.02
N ILE A 114 -13.26 -10.31 2.37
CA ILE A 114 -12.37 -11.46 2.14
C ILE A 114 -11.49 -11.81 3.34
N GLY A 115 -11.51 -11.00 4.40
CA GLY A 115 -10.85 -11.30 5.67
C GLY A 115 -9.45 -10.73 5.82
N CYS A 116 -9.19 -9.55 5.23
CA CYS A 116 -7.99 -8.77 5.53
C CYS A 116 -8.10 -8.19 6.96
N ASP A 117 -6.98 -8.09 7.67
CA ASP A 117 -6.88 -7.40 8.98
C ASP A 117 -6.65 -5.88 8.82
N GLY A 118 -6.25 -5.47 7.63
CA GLY A 118 -5.99 -4.08 7.31
C GLY A 118 -5.72 -3.86 5.84
N ILE A 119 -5.50 -2.61 5.48
CA ILE A 119 -5.20 -2.20 4.11
C ILE A 119 -3.90 -1.40 4.00
N GLU A 120 -3.19 -1.60 2.88
CA GLU A 120 -2.16 -0.69 2.38
C GLU A 120 -2.75 0.05 1.18
N PRO A 121 -3.08 1.35 1.33
CA PRO A 121 -3.54 2.17 0.22
C PRO A 121 -2.45 2.29 -0.85
N TYR A 122 -2.74 1.86 -2.07
CA TYR A 122 -1.77 1.87 -3.15
C TYR A 122 -1.98 3.09 -4.06
N ARG A 123 -0.84 3.68 -4.46
CA ARG A 123 -0.80 4.86 -5.34
C ARG A 123 -1.62 6.04 -4.81
N ILE A 124 -1.34 6.46 -3.58
CA ILE A 124 -2.01 7.62 -2.98
C ILE A 124 -1.00 8.72 -2.56
N ASP A 125 0.27 8.53 -2.86
CA ASP A 125 1.42 9.41 -2.62
C ASP A 125 1.84 10.17 -3.91
N HIS A 126 0.92 10.96 -4.47
CA HIS A 126 1.12 11.63 -5.77
C HIS A 126 1.74 13.01 -5.67
N PHE A 127 1.71 13.66 -4.49
CA PHE A 127 2.25 14.99 -4.32
C PHE A 127 3.72 15.04 -4.78
N GLY A 128 4.04 16.03 -5.58
CA GLY A 128 5.37 16.15 -6.19
C GLY A 128 5.55 15.37 -7.51
N LEU A 129 4.68 14.39 -7.82
CA LEU A 129 4.60 13.75 -9.13
C LEU A 129 3.59 14.50 -10.02
N ASP A 130 2.45 14.90 -9.46
CA ASP A 130 1.42 15.68 -10.13
C ASP A 130 1.52 17.16 -9.73
N THR A 131 1.78 18.01 -10.70
CA THR A 131 1.92 19.46 -10.46
C THR A 131 0.58 20.16 -10.20
N ALA A 132 -0.55 19.52 -10.46
CA ALA A 132 -1.89 20.05 -10.21
C ALA A 132 -2.40 19.67 -8.81
N LEU A 133 -1.89 18.57 -8.22
CA LEU A 133 -2.29 18.11 -6.89
C LEU A 133 -1.66 18.98 -5.79
N SER A 134 -2.49 19.57 -4.94
CA SER A 134 -1.99 20.23 -3.73
C SER A 134 -1.71 19.22 -2.60
N LEU A 135 -0.82 19.61 -1.67
CA LEU A 135 -0.58 18.81 -0.47
C LEU A 135 -1.85 18.65 0.38
N ASP A 136 -2.69 19.67 0.42
CA ASP A 136 -3.94 19.67 1.18
C ASP A 136 -4.96 18.67 0.58
N ASP A 137 -5.04 18.56 -0.74
CA ASP A 137 -5.89 17.57 -1.42
C ASP A 137 -5.43 16.13 -1.10
N GLN A 138 -4.13 15.89 -1.17
CA GLN A 138 -3.57 14.59 -0.78
C GLN A 138 -3.85 14.27 0.68
N ILE A 139 -3.65 15.22 1.59
CA ILE A 139 -3.96 15.09 3.03
C ILE A 139 -5.44 14.76 3.22
N ALA A 140 -6.34 15.49 2.54
CA ALA A 140 -7.78 15.28 2.67
C ALA A 140 -8.19 13.87 2.21
N TRP A 141 -7.64 13.41 1.10
CA TRP A 141 -7.90 12.05 0.60
C TRP A 141 -7.38 10.97 1.56
N TYR A 142 -6.15 11.11 2.08
CA TYR A 142 -5.59 10.18 3.06
C TYR A 142 -6.44 10.09 4.32
N ALA A 143 -6.85 11.23 4.87
CA ALA A 143 -7.69 11.25 6.07
C ALA A 143 -9.02 10.52 5.83
N ARG A 144 -9.61 10.68 4.66
CA ARG A 144 -10.86 10.03 4.29
C ARG A 144 -10.68 8.52 4.14
N VAL A 145 -9.63 8.08 3.46
CA VAL A 145 -9.30 6.64 3.34
C VAL A 145 -9.11 5.99 4.71
N ALA A 146 -8.46 6.70 5.65
CA ALA A 146 -8.25 6.19 6.99
C ALA A 146 -9.57 6.01 7.74
N LEU A 147 -10.49 6.97 7.65
CA LEU A 147 -11.83 6.86 8.24
C LEU A 147 -12.61 5.67 7.65
N GLU A 148 -12.64 5.55 6.33
CA GLU A 148 -13.35 4.47 5.65
C GLU A 148 -12.80 3.08 6.01
N ALA A 149 -11.48 2.96 6.23
CA ALA A 149 -10.89 1.71 6.70
C ALA A 149 -11.29 1.40 8.16
N HIS A 150 -11.21 2.38 9.05
CA HIS A 150 -11.55 2.21 10.46
C HIS A 150 -13.05 1.91 10.67
N ASP A 151 -13.94 2.51 9.86
CA ASP A 151 -15.38 2.21 9.91
C ASP A 151 -15.71 0.75 9.54
N ARG A 152 -14.74 0.04 8.95
CA ARG A 152 -14.82 -1.39 8.59
C ARG A 152 -13.94 -2.28 9.48
N ASP A 153 -13.49 -1.78 10.61
CA ASP A 153 -12.58 -2.47 11.54
C ASP A 153 -11.26 -2.93 10.89
N LEU A 154 -10.81 -2.25 9.83
CA LEU A 154 -9.53 -2.50 9.18
C LEU A 154 -8.47 -1.53 9.70
N SER A 155 -7.27 -2.05 10.01
CA SER A 155 -6.11 -1.18 10.19
C SER A 155 -5.68 -0.58 8.84
N VAL A 156 -5.12 0.63 8.87
CA VAL A 156 -4.66 1.31 7.66
C VAL A 156 -3.21 1.72 7.79
N GLY A 157 -2.41 1.36 6.78
CA GLY A 157 -1.00 1.72 6.70
C GLY A 157 -0.74 2.89 5.76
N MET A 158 0.33 3.60 6.03
CA MET A 158 0.87 4.60 5.12
C MET A 158 2.14 4.04 4.46
N ARG A 159 2.21 4.11 3.12
CA ARG A 159 3.41 3.75 2.38
C ARG A 159 4.01 4.98 1.73
N ASN A 160 5.27 5.29 2.05
CA ASN A 160 5.91 6.53 1.62
C ASN A 160 5.08 7.80 1.96
N GLY A 161 5.10 8.86 1.14
CA GLY A 161 4.34 10.06 1.42
C GLY A 161 4.87 10.82 2.65
N LEU A 162 6.19 10.92 2.77
CA LEU A 162 6.88 11.50 3.94
C LEU A 162 6.43 12.93 4.26
N GLU A 163 6.05 13.67 3.24
CA GLU A 163 5.60 15.06 3.33
C GLU A 163 4.33 15.25 4.16
N ILE A 164 3.53 14.18 4.32
CA ILE A 164 2.28 14.25 5.11
C ILE A 164 2.39 13.57 6.48
N TYR A 165 3.51 12.93 6.84
CA TYR A 165 3.65 12.21 8.11
C TYR A 165 3.39 13.09 9.32
N GLN A 166 3.84 14.37 9.28
CA GLN A 166 3.63 15.29 10.39
C GLN A 166 2.15 15.53 10.70
N SER A 167 1.30 15.58 9.67
CA SER A 167 -0.14 15.86 9.82
C SER A 167 -0.98 14.58 9.91
N GLN A 168 -0.59 13.51 9.20
CA GLN A 168 -1.42 12.32 9.02
C GLN A 168 -1.00 11.13 9.89
N ALA A 169 0.16 11.16 10.54
CA ALA A 169 0.55 10.07 11.44
C ALA A 169 -0.51 9.71 12.51
N PRO A 170 -1.34 10.63 13.04
CA PRO A 170 -2.43 10.26 13.94
C PRO A 170 -3.51 9.38 13.29
N SER A 171 -3.78 9.56 12.01
CA SER A 171 -4.87 8.88 11.27
C SER A 171 -4.53 7.45 10.83
N PHE A 172 -3.23 7.11 10.73
CA PHE A 172 -2.77 5.80 10.30
C PHE A 172 -2.30 4.95 11.48
N ASP A 173 -2.34 3.61 11.32
CA ASP A 173 -1.99 2.69 12.40
C ASP A 173 -0.52 2.26 12.34
N TRP A 174 0.08 2.27 11.17
CA TRP A 174 1.46 1.88 10.91
C TRP A 174 1.97 2.52 9.61
N ALA A 175 3.27 2.48 9.38
CA ALA A 175 3.87 3.01 8.15
C ALA A 175 4.87 2.05 7.51
N ILE A 176 5.00 2.11 6.20
CA ILE A 176 6.09 1.51 5.43
C ILE A 176 6.84 2.63 4.73
N ILE A 177 8.15 2.60 4.86
CA ILE A 177 9.03 3.50 4.13
C ILE A 177 9.98 2.70 3.26
N GLU A 178 9.96 2.97 1.96
CA GLU A 178 10.89 2.36 1.02
C GLU A 178 12.08 3.27 0.76
N ARG A 179 13.28 2.66 0.66
CA ARG A 179 14.54 3.30 0.26
C ARG A 179 15.00 4.42 1.20
N CYS A 180 14.48 4.48 2.41
CA CYS A 180 14.81 5.59 3.29
C CYS A 180 16.28 5.64 3.67
N ALA A 181 16.93 4.47 3.77
CA ALA A 181 18.35 4.40 4.05
C ALA A 181 19.19 4.80 2.82
N GLU A 182 18.78 4.40 1.61
CA GLU A 182 19.43 4.84 0.38
C GLU A 182 19.36 6.36 0.22
N ASP A 183 18.17 6.92 0.39
CA ASP A 183 17.87 8.35 0.17
C ASP A 183 18.26 9.21 1.39
N ASN A 184 18.70 8.58 2.50
CA ASN A 184 19.09 9.23 3.76
C ASN A 184 17.95 10.08 4.38
N VAL A 185 16.73 9.54 4.38
CA VAL A 185 15.51 10.20 4.88
C VAL A 185 14.79 9.41 5.96
N CYS A 186 15.38 8.36 6.53
CA CYS A 186 14.75 7.51 7.54
C CYS A 186 14.30 8.29 8.79
N ASP A 187 14.94 9.41 9.12
CA ASP A 187 14.56 10.25 10.26
C ASP A 187 13.20 10.95 10.09
N GLN A 188 12.68 11.04 8.87
CA GLN A 188 11.37 11.63 8.58
C GLN A 188 10.19 10.79 9.10
N VAL A 189 10.40 9.52 9.49
CA VAL A 189 9.38 8.69 10.14
C VAL A 189 9.14 9.05 11.61
N ARG A 190 9.93 9.97 12.17
CA ARG A 190 9.85 10.36 13.58
C ARG A 190 8.45 10.71 14.07
N PRO A 191 7.56 11.39 13.31
CA PRO A 191 6.19 11.67 13.76
C PRO A 191 5.39 10.39 14.06
N VAL A 192 5.62 9.32 13.29
CA VAL A 192 4.95 8.02 13.46
C VAL A 192 5.50 7.32 14.70
N LEU A 193 6.82 7.25 14.85
CA LEU A 193 7.49 6.63 16.01
C LEU A 193 7.15 7.33 17.33
N GLN A 194 7.00 8.66 17.34
CA GLN A 194 6.58 9.41 18.54
C GLN A 194 5.19 9.02 19.03
N LEU A 195 4.32 8.57 18.14
CA LEU A 195 3.00 8.03 18.46
C LEU A 195 3.04 6.54 18.84
N ARG A 196 4.23 5.93 18.93
CA ARG A 196 4.44 4.50 19.20
C ARG A 196 3.74 3.59 18.20
N LYS A 197 3.64 4.03 16.95
CA LYS A 197 3.12 3.23 15.84
C LYS A 197 4.28 2.51 15.15
N ALA A 198 4.00 1.31 14.63
CA ALA A 198 5.00 0.52 13.92
C ALA A 198 5.44 1.21 12.62
N VAL A 199 6.73 1.16 12.35
CA VAL A 199 7.33 1.60 11.09
C VAL A 199 8.15 0.43 10.53
N PHE A 200 7.85 0.06 9.29
CA PHE A 200 8.55 -0.98 8.54
C PHE A 200 9.41 -0.33 7.47
N ALA A 201 10.72 -0.54 7.50
CA ALA A 201 11.61 -0.05 6.45
C ALA A 201 11.91 -1.15 5.44
N LEU A 202 11.87 -0.81 4.17
CA LEU A 202 12.24 -1.67 3.06
C LEU A 202 13.27 -0.97 2.18
N ASP A 203 14.51 -1.45 2.26
CA ASP A 203 15.58 -1.00 1.37
C ASP A 203 16.03 -2.12 0.43
N PHE A 204 16.85 -1.80 -0.56
CA PHE A 204 17.25 -2.75 -1.58
C PHE A 204 18.77 -2.88 -1.64
N ASN A 205 19.26 -4.10 -1.89
CA ASN A 205 20.68 -4.39 -2.07
C ASN A 205 21.25 -3.85 -3.39
N THR A 206 20.41 -3.21 -4.20
CA THR A 206 20.79 -2.52 -5.43
C THR A 206 20.13 -1.16 -5.43
N SER A 207 20.90 -0.10 -5.68
CA SER A 207 20.37 1.28 -5.73
C SER A 207 19.39 1.47 -6.90
N PHE A 208 18.65 2.57 -6.88
CA PHE A 208 17.81 2.97 -8.00
C PHE A 208 18.60 3.10 -9.32
N PHE A 209 19.88 3.45 -9.23
CA PHE A 209 20.79 3.58 -10.38
C PHE A 209 21.53 2.28 -10.76
N GLY A 210 21.24 1.17 -10.06
CA GLY A 210 21.82 -0.15 -10.34
C GLY A 210 23.10 -0.47 -9.57
N ASP A 211 23.58 0.42 -8.69
CA ASP A 211 24.76 0.17 -7.87
C ASP A 211 24.46 -0.78 -6.73
N THR A 212 25.41 -1.69 -6.44
CA THR A 212 25.29 -2.59 -5.27
C THR A 212 25.36 -1.77 -3.98
N GLN A 213 24.39 -1.98 -3.09
CA GLN A 213 24.33 -1.39 -1.75
C GLN A 213 24.82 -2.39 -0.71
N ASP A 214 25.48 -1.90 0.34
CA ASP A 214 25.83 -2.72 1.52
C ASP A 214 24.59 -2.86 2.43
N PRO A 215 23.99 -4.05 2.55
CA PRO A 215 22.80 -4.26 3.37
C PRO A 215 23.03 -3.94 4.85
N THR A 216 24.24 -4.14 5.37
CA THR A 216 24.58 -3.82 6.77
C THR A 216 24.54 -2.31 7.00
N LEU A 217 25.03 -1.53 6.05
CA LEU A 217 24.97 -0.06 6.15
C LEU A 217 23.54 0.45 6.11
N LEU A 218 22.69 -0.14 5.26
CA LEU A 218 21.26 0.20 5.18
C LEU A 218 20.56 -0.10 6.53
N CYS A 219 20.79 -1.30 7.10
CA CYS A 219 20.25 -1.65 8.41
C CYS A 219 20.71 -0.71 9.53
N ASN A 220 22.00 -0.33 9.54
CA ASN A 220 22.50 0.64 10.53
C ASN A 220 21.82 2.01 10.45
N ARG A 221 21.37 2.41 9.27
CA ARG A 221 20.59 3.67 9.09
C ARG A 221 19.17 3.52 9.63
N HIS A 222 18.54 2.34 9.47
CA HIS A 222 17.24 2.06 10.10
C HIS A 222 17.34 2.15 11.63
N ASP A 223 18.32 1.47 12.22
CA ASP A 223 18.56 1.49 13.67
C ASP A 223 18.83 2.91 14.20
N THR A 224 19.65 3.69 13.49
CA THR A 224 19.95 5.08 13.85
C THR A 224 18.68 5.97 13.84
N ALA A 225 17.72 5.68 12.98
CA ALA A 225 16.43 6.36 12.92
C ALA A 225 15.42 5.85 13.97
N GLY A 226 15.71 4.75 14.66
CA GLY A 226 14.83 4.09 15.63
C GLY A 226 13.77 3.20 14.99
N ILE A 227 14.04 2.69 13.78
CA ILE A 227 13.17 1.75 13.09
C ILE A 227 13.62 0.33 13.47
N GLU A 228 12.76 -0.39 14.21
CA GLU A 228 13.06 -1.75 14.70
C GLU A 228 12.78 -2.85 13.66
N ASP A 229 11.85 -2.59 12.73
CA ASP A 229 11.39 -3.54 11.71
C ASP A 229 11.90 -3.15 10.32
N GLY A 230 13.19 -3.33 10.09
CA GLY A 230 13.83 -3.08 8.80
C GLY A 230 14.14 -4.37 8.04
N ILE A 231 13.97 -4.35 6.73
CA ILE A 231 14.43 -5.42 5.84
C ILE A 231 15.15 -4.86 4.62
N VAL A 232 16.14 -5.61 4.14
CA VAL A 232 16.78 -5.36 2.84
C VAL A 232 16.48 -6.51 1.91
N LYS A 233 16.03 -6.21 0.70
CA LYS A 233 15.68 -7.18 -0.34
C LYS A 233 16.39 -6.89 -1.65
N ASN A 234 16.22 -7.78 -2.63
CA ASN A 234 16.48 -7.47 -4.02
C ASN A 234 15.30 -6.70 -4.62
N VAL A 235 15.54 -5.95 -5.70
CA VAL A 235 14.52 -5.08 -6.33
C VAL A 235 13.33 -5.86 -6.90
N GLU A 236 13.52 -7.14 -7.24
CA GLU A 236 12.45 -8.03 -7.72
C GLU A 236 11.54 -8.51 -6.59
N LEU A 237 11.83 -8.16 -5.33
CA LEU A 237 11.12 -8.62 -4.12
C LEU A 237 10.99 -10.16 -4.04
N SER A 238 11.90 -10.87 -4.70
CA SER A 238 11.91 -12.33 -4.72
C SER A 238 12.43 -12.92 -3.40
N SER A 239 12.31 -14.23 -3.24
CA SER A 239 12.91 -14.95 -2.11
C SER A 239 14.43 -15.16 -2.23
N ALA A 240 15.05 -14.75 -3.35
CA ALA A 240 16.48 -14.95 -3.60
C ALA A 240 17.39 -14.18 -2.64
N PHE A 241 16.93 -13.04 -2.14
CA PHE A 241 17.64 -12.27 -1.12
C PHE A 241 16.65 -11.64 -0.13
N LEU A 242 16.94 -11.83 1.14
CA LEU A 242 16.27 -11.17 2.26
C LEU A 242 17.26 -11.07 3.43
N MET A 243 17.49 -9.87 3.93
CA MET A 243 18.16 -9.62 5.19
C MET A 243 17.19 -8.88 6.12
N GLN A 244 16.92 -9.43 7.27
CA GLN A 244 16.22 -8.73 8.35
C GLN A 244 17.25 -7.92 9.13
N CYS A 245 16.98 -6.67 9.38
CA CYS A 245 17.82 -5.82 10.20
C CYS A 245 17.71 -6.26 11.68
N PRO A 246 18.80 -6.21 12.45
CA PRO A 246 18.83 -6.65 13.84
C PRO A 246 18.00 -5.74 14.74
#